data_72cbd451b94a866ecec8ecfa438f7537
#
_entry.id   72cbd451b94a866ecec8ecfa438f7537
#
_cell.length_a   1.000
_cell.length_b   1.000
_cell.length_c   1.000
_cell.angle_alpha   90.00
_cell.angle_beta   90.00
_cell.angle_gamma   90.00
#
_symmetry.space_group_name_H-M   'P 1'
#
loop_
_entity.id
_entity.type
_entity.pdbx_description
1 polymer ?
#
loop_
_entity_poly.entity_id
_entity_poly.type
_entity_poly.pdbx_seq_one_letter_code
_entity_poly.pdbx_strand_id
1 'polypeptide(L)'
;MKWYKKIGLLATTGLALFGLGACSNDGKSADGTVTIEYFNQKKEMTKTLEEIARDFEKENPKVKVKVVNVPNGGEVLKTRVLAGDVPDVVNIYPQSIELQEWAKAGVFEDLSNKDYMKRVKNGYAEKYAVNGKVYNVPFTANAYGIYYNKDKFEELGLKVPETWDEF
;
A
#
# COMPACT_ATOMS: atom_id res chain seq x y z
N MET A 1 -52.72 25.28 48.93
CA MET A 1 -53.71 26.25 48.40
C MET A 1 -53.47 26.38 46.92
N LYS A 2 -54.46 25.95 46.11
CA LYS A 2 -54.77 26.25 44.67
C LYS A 2 -53.67 25.87 43.66
N TRP A 3 -53.87 24.87 42.82
CA TRP A 3 -54.85 24.64 41.73
C TRP A 3 -54.47 25.42 40.47
N TYR A 4 -54.20 24.69 39.38
CA TYR A 4 -54.67 24.82 38.00
C TYR A 4 -53.97 23.75 37.16
N LYS A 5 -54.68 22.70 36.81
CA LYS A 5 -55.54 22.43 35.63
C LYS A 5 -54.80 22.54 34.30
N LYS A 6 -54.62 21.35 33.75
CA LYS A 6 -54.83 20.85 32.36
C LYS A 6 -54.98 21.91 31.27
N ILE A 7 -54.15 21.77 30.24
CA ILE A 7 -54.60 21.79 28.84
C ILE A 7 -53.61 20.93 28.07
N GLY A 8 -54.16 19.93 27.35
CA GLY A 8 -53.43 19.10 26.41
C GLY A 8 -53.29 19.85 25.08
N LEU A 9 -52.20 19.63 24.42
CA LEU A 9 -52.09 19.86 22.98
C LEU A 9 -51.28 18.71 22.38
N LEU A 10 -51.98 17.85 21.68
CA LEU A 10 -51.40 16.89 20.75
C LEU A 10 -50.71 17.70 19.64
N ALA A 11 -49.40 17.61 19.56
CA ALA A 11 -48.64 17.95 18.37
C ALA A 11 -47.95 16.70 17.88
N THR A 12 -48.61 16.03 16.96
CA THR A 12 -47.99 14.98 16.10
C THR A 12 -46.96 15.63 15.24
N THR A 13 -45.73 15.62 15.68
CA THR A 13 -44.58 15.96 14.82
C THR A 13 -43.97 14.66 14.32
N GLY A 14 -44.23 14.38 13.04
CA GLY A 14 -43.64 13.28 12.33
C GLY A 14 -42.13 13.40 12.37
N LEU A 15 -41.49 12.45 13.07
CA LEU A 15 -40.03 12.24 13.02
C LEU A 15 -39.74 11.64 11.66
N ALA A 16 -39.38 12.46 10.68
CA ALA A 16 -38.74 11.99 9.46
C ALA A 16 -37.41 11.40 9.86
N LEU A 17 -37.35 10.07 9.94
CA LEU A 17 -36.15 9.29 9.95
C LEU A 17 -35.44 9.52 8.61
N PHE A 18 -34.63 10.56 8.54
CA PHE A 18 -33.56 10.62 7.56
C PHE A 18 -32.58 9.52 7.95
N GLY A 19 -32.72 8.37 7.32
CA GLY A 19 -31.70 7.34 7.31
C GLY A 19 -30.46 7.96 6.72
N LEU A 20 -29.50 8.32 7.60
CA LEU A 20 -28.12 8.47 7.25
C LEU A 20 -27.63 7.06 6.87
N GLY A 21 -27.88 6.68 5.62
CA GLY A 21 -27.15 5.62 4.99
C GLY A 21 -25.70 6.05 4.98
N ALA A 22 -24.94 5.61 5.99
CA ALA A 22 -23.50 5.55 5.89
C ALA A 22 -23.22 4.61 4.72
N CYS A 23 -23.01 5.18 3.54
CA CYS A 23 -22.37 4.47 2.44
C CYS A 23 -20.97 4.12 2.95
N SER A 24 -20.80 2.94 3.49
CA SER A 24 -19.51 2.29 3.49
C SER A 24 -19.12 2.19 2.02
N ASN A 25 -18.11 2.93 1.63
CA ASN A 25 -17.62 2.99 0.26
C ASN A 25 -16.85 1.69 0.01
N ASP A 26 -17.57 0.59 -0.19
CA ASP A 26 -17.03 -0.73 -0.51
C ASP A 26 -16.47 -0.76 -1.94
N GLY A 27 -15.82 0.27 -2.41
CA GLY A 27 -15.11 0.29 -3.70
C GLY A 27 -15.86 -0.30 -4.91
N LYS A 28 -17.15 -0.66 -4.73
CA LYS A 28 -18.00 -1.27 -5.77
C LYS A 28 -18.91 -0.23 -6.39
N SER A 29 -18.81 -0.07 -7.69
CA SER A 29 -19.76 0.71 -8.47
C SER A 29 -21.09 -0.06 -8.64
N ALA A 30 -22.18 0.68 -8.97
CA ALA A 30 -23.51 0.10 -9.18
C ALA A 30 -23.56 -0.98 -10.28
N ASP A 31 -22.59 -0.98 -11.20
CA ASP A 31 -22.41 -1.97 -12.26
C ASP A 31 -21.59 -3.22 -11.85
N GLY A 32 -21.20 -3.28 -10.57
CA GLY A 32 -20.38 -4.37 -10.03
C GLY A 32 -18.88 -4.26 -10.29
N THR A 33 -18.41 -3.11 -10.81
CA THR A 33 -16.98 -2.82 -10.96
C THR A 33 -16.36 -2.55 -9.59
N VAL A 34 -15.20 -3.17 -9.33
CA VAL A 34 -14.39 -2.97 -8.12
C VAL A 34 -13.21 -2.07 -8.47
N THR A 35 -12.95 -1.08 -7.64
CA THR A 35 -11.73 -0.25 -7.76
C THR A 35 -10.73 -0.66 -6.70
N ILE A 36 -9.51 -1.01 -7.13
CA ILE A 36 -8.36 -1.32 -6.28
C ILE A 36 -7.44 -0.11 -6.26
N GLU A 37 -7.09 0.38 -5.08
CA GLU A 37 -6.10 1.42 -4.92
C GLU A 37 -4.70 0.81 -4.76
N TYR A 38 -3.80 1.15 -5.69
CA TYR A 38 -2.38 0.84 -5.60
C TYR A 38 -1.60 2.08 -5.14
N PHE A 39 -1.18 2.12 -3.89
CA PHE A 39 -0.41 3.23 -3.34
C PHE A 39 1.08 3.05 -3.66
N ASN A 40 1.62 3.92 -4.52
CA ASN A 40 2.99 3.84 -5.00
C ASN A 40 3.89 4.88 -4.33
N GLN A 41 5.00 4.43 -3.73
CA GLN A 41 6.04 5.30 -3.17
C GLN A 41 7.25 5.49 -4.10
N LYS A 42 7.27 4.78 -5.25
CA LYS A 42 8.34 4.87 -6.26
C LYS A 42 7.86 5.73 -7.44
N LYS A 43 8.04 7.03 -7.35
CA LYS A 43 7.58 7.98 -8.35
C LYS A 43 8.05 7.62 -9.77
N GLU A 44 9.27 7.15 -9.89
CA GLU A 44 9.88 6.72 -11.15
C GLU A 44 9.16 5.53 -11.82
N MET A 45 8.43 4.75 -11.03
CA MET A 45 7.69 3.58 -11.50
C MET A 45 6.25 3.89 -11.91
N THR A 46 5.75 5.11 -11.70
CA THR A 46 4.33 5.45 -11.89
C THR A 46 3.83 5.07 -13.26
N LYS A 47 4.53 5.49 -14.33
CA LYS A 47 4.13 5.18 -15.71
C LYS A 47 4.07 3.68 -16.00
N THR A 48 5.08 2.95 -15.55
CA THR A 48 5.14 1.48 -15.70
C THR A 48 3.99 0.80 -14.95
N LEU A 49 3.69 1.25 -13.74
CA LEU A 49 2.57 0.71 -12.96
C LEU A 49 1.22 0.97 -13.61
N GLU A 50 1.03 2.17 -14.17
CA GLU A 50 -0.17 2.50 -14.93
C GLU A 50 -0.32 1.65 -16.21
N GLU A 51 0.79 1.30 -16.86
CA GLU A 51 0.78 0.39 -18.02
C GLU A 51 0.39 -1.03 -17.59
N ILE A 52 0.99 -1.55 -16.52
CA ILE A 52 0.65 -2.85 -15.94
C ILE A 52 -0.83 -2.86 -15.49
N ALA A 53 -1.30 -1.80 -14.85
CA ALA A 53 -2.69 -1.66 -14.43
C ALA A 53 -3.66 -1.75 -15.62
N ARG A 54 -3.37 -1.04 -16.71
CA ARG A 54 -4.18 -1.11 -17.95
C ARG A 54 -4.20 -2.52 -18.57
N ASP A 55 -3.09 -3.22 -18.55
CA ASP A 55 -3.03 -4.59 -19.09
C ASP A 55 -3.81 -5.55 -18.18
N PHE A 56 -3.70 -5.40 -16.87
CA PHE A 56 -4.49 -6.17 -15.92
C PHE A 56 -6.01 -5.92 -16.07
N GLU A 57 -6.41 -4.66 -16.27
CA GLU A 57 -7.82 -4.29 -16.48
C GLU A 57 -8.41 -4.89 -17.78
N LYS A 58 -7.61 -5.05 -18.85
CA LYS A 58 -8.05 -5.72 -20.08
C LYS A 58 -8.42 -7.18 -19.85
N GLU A 59 -7.65 -7.85 -18.99
CA GLU A 59 -7.89 -9.25 -18.62
C GLU A 59 -8.99 -9.37 -17.55
N ASN A 60 -9.24 -8.29 -16.78
CA ASN A 60 -10.18 -8.25 -15.67
C ASN A 60 -11.13 -7.05 -15.79
N PRO A 61 -12.09 -7.04 -16.74
CA PRO A 61 -12.87 -5.86 -17.10
C PRO A 61 -13.76 -5.31 -15.98
N LYS A 62 -14.00 -6.09 -14.91
CA LYS A 62 -14.73 -5.64 -13.72
C LYS A 62 -13.83 -5.10 -12.60
N VAL A 63 -12.55 -4.94 -12.87
CA VAL A 63 -11.59 -4.37 -11.92
C VAL A 63 -10.99 -3.12 -12.53
N LYS A 64 -10.89 -2.07 -11.71
CA LYS A 64 -10.14 -0.84 -12.00
C LYS A 64 -8.99 -0.73 -11.02
N VAL A 65 -7.81 -0.32 -11.49
CA VAL A 65 -6.64 -0.12 -10.65
C VAL A 65 -6.27 1.36 -10.67
N LYS A 66 -6.44 2.01 -9.54
CA LYS A 66 -6.06 3.41 -9.35
C LYS A 66 -4.65 3.47 -8.76
N VAL A 67 -3.66 3.82 -9.58
CA VAL A 67 -2.30 4.08 -9.10
C VAL A 67 -2.27 5.47 -8.46
N VAL A 68 -1.96 5.50 -7.16
CA VAL A 68 -1.87 6.73 -6.36
C VAL A 68 -0.41 7.00 -6.03
N ASN A 69 0.05 8.19 -6.40
CA ASN A 69 1.40 8.66 -6.12
C ASN A 69 1.34 10.09 -5.56
N VAL A 70 1.81 10.27 -4.33
CA VAL A 70 1.74 11.55 -3.63
C VAL A 70 3.12 11.98 -3.13
N PRO A 71 3.39 13.28 -3.02
CA PRO A 71 4.59 13.76 -2.35
C PRO A 71 4.65 13.24 -0.92
N ASN A 72 5.86 12.93 -0.44
CA ASN A 72 6.08 12.38 0.90
C ASN A 72 5.24 11.12 1.20
N GLY A 73 5.11 10.22 0.20
CA GLY A 73 4.22 9.08 0.24
C GLY A 73 4.33 8.22 1.50
N GLY A 74 5.54 8.06 2.07
CA GLY A 74 5.73 7.32 3.32
C GLY A 74 4.96 7.92 4.51
N GLU A 75 5.05 9.23 4.70
CA GLU A 75 4.32 9.92 5.79
C GLU A 75 2.81 9.93 5.56
N VAL A 76 2.40 10.11 4.30
CA VAL A 76 0.99 10.05 3.93
C VAL A 76 0.42 8.65 4.19
N LEU A 77 1.11 7.60 3.77
CA LEU A 77 0.70 6.21 4.01
C LEU A 77 0.60 5.92 5.50
N LYS A 78 1.59 6.34 6.28
CA LYS A 78 1.57 6.18 7.74
C LYS A 78 0.35 6.83 8.38
N THR A 79 0.05 8.07 7.99
CA THR A 79 -1.12 8.79 8.48
C THR A 79 -2.42 8.08 8.11
N ARG A 80 -2.54 7.58 6.89
CA ARG A 80 -3.72 6.84 6.41
C ARG A 80 -3.90 5.54 7.18
N VAL A 81 -2.84 4.74 7.34
CA VAL A 81 -2.89 3.48 8.09
C VAL A 81 -3.31 3.71 9.55
N LEU A 82 -2.77 4.74 10.20
CA LEU A 82 -3.16 5.12 11.57
C LEU A 82 -4.63 5.57 11.67
N ALA A 83 -5.17 6.13 10.60
CA ALA A 83 -6.59 6.51 10.51
C ALA A 83 -7.52 5.34 10.11
N GLY A 84 -6.97 4.15 9.84
CA GLY A 84 -7.73 3.00 9.34
C GLY A 84 -8.07 3.06 7.84
N ASP A 85 -7.54 4.05 7.11
CA ASP A 85 -7.67 4.20 5.67
C ASP A 85 -6.49 3.52 4.97
N VAL A 86 -6.56 2.20 4.85
CA VAL A 86 -5.48 1.37 4.28
C VAL A 86 -5.75 1.16 2.79
N PRO A 87 -4.80 1.50 1.90
CA PRO A 87 -4.91 1.15 0.47
C PRO A 87 -4.92 -0.36 0.26
N ASP A 88 -5.58 -0.84 -0.80
CA ASP A 88 -5.66 -2.28 -1.12
C ASP A 88 -4.29 -2.89 -1.41
N VAL A 89 -3.44 -2.16 -2.11
CA VAL A 89 -2.05 -2.56 -2.40
C VAL A 89 -1.11 -1.40 -2.11
N VAL A 90 -0.02 -1.68 -1.42
CA VAL A 90 1.01 -0.67 -1.12
C VAL A 90 2.39 -1.12 -1.61
N ASN A 91 3.12 -0.22 -2.23
CA ASN A 91 4.54 -0.39 -2.49
C ASN A 91 5.32 0.17 -1.29
N ILE A 92 5.99 -0.71 -0.55
CA ILE A 92 6.74 -0.36 0.66
C ILE A 92 8.08 -1.11 0.69
N TYR A 93 9.09 -0.50 1.27
CA TYR A 93 10.38 -1.17 1.46
C TYR A 93 10.26 -2.26 2.53
N PRO A 94 10.65 -3.51 2.22
CA PRO A 94 10.42 -4.63 3.14
C PRO A 94 11.25 -4.56 4.44
N GLN A 95 12.34 -3.80 4.43
CA GLN A 95 13.17 -3.57 5.62
C GLN A 95 12.66 -2.43 6.51
N SER A 96 11.58 -1.72 6.12
CA SER A 96 11.05 -0.63 6.94
C SER A 96 10.42 -1.14 8.24
N ILE A 97 10.50 -0.32 9.26
CA ILE A 97 9.88 -0.60 10.56
C ILE A 97 8.37 -0.69 10.39
N GLU A 98 7.81 0.18 9.55
CA GLU A 98 6.37 0.24 9.27
C GLU A 98 5.84 -1.09 8.74
N LEU A 99 6.53 -1.72 7.78
CA LEU A 99 6.09 -3.03 7.27
C LEU A 99 6.02 -4.04 8.41
N GLN A 100 7.06 -4.10 9.24
CA GLN A 100 7.13 -5.07 10.32
C GLN A 100 6.06 -4.85 11.39
N GLU A 101 5.83 -3.60 11.78
CA GLU A 101 4.83 -3.27 12.79
C GLU A 101 3.41 -3.44 12.28
N TRP A 102 3.13 -3.03 11.06
CA TRP A 102 1.81 -3.19 10.45
C TRP A 102 1.49 -4.65 10.14
N ALA A 103 2.48 -5.45 9.75
CA ALA A 103 2.31 -6.89 9.62
C ALA A 103 1.95 -7.55 10.98
N LYS A 104 2.64 -7.18 12.07
CA LYS A 104 2.32 -7.66 13.42
C LYS A 104 0.93 -7.20 13.89
N ALA A 105 0.51 -6.01 13.49
CA ALA A 105 -0.80 -5.45 13.80
C ALA A 105 -1.94 -6.00 12.92
N GLY A 106 -1.64 -6.89 11.96
CA GLY A 106 -2.64 -7.49 11.08
C GLY A 106 -3.16 -6.57 9.98
N VAL A 107 -2.44 -5.51 9.64
CA VAL A 107 -2.79 -4.60 8.54
C VAL A 107 -2.61 -5.29 7.19
N PHE A 108 -1.64 -6.19 7.06
CA PHE A 108 -1.33 -6.90 5.84
C PHE A 108 -1.80 -8.35 5.86
N GLU A 109 -2.19 -8.84 4.70
CA GLU A 109 -2.56 -10.25 4.52
C GLU A 109 -1.31 -11.15 4.56
N ASP A 110 -1.43 -12.31 5.20
CA ASP A 110 -0.42 -13.37 5.18
C ASP A 110 -0.40 -14.05 3.80
N LEU A 111 0.70 -13.89 3.10
CA LEU A 111 0.89 -14.39 1.74
C LEU A 111 1.61 -15.73 1.67
N SER A 112 2.03 -16.30 2.81
CA SER A 112 2.91 -17.48 2.88
C SER A 112 2.40 -18.68 2.06
N ASN A 113 1.09 -18.86 1.98
CA ASN A 113 0.46 -20.01 1.32
C ASN A 113 -0.21 -19.66 -0.02
N LYS A 114 0.05 -18.46 -0.57
CA LYS A 114 -0.53 -18.08 -1.85
C LYS A 114 0.23 -18.75 -3.01
N ASP A 115 -0.49 -19.29 -3.98
CA ASP A 115 0.12 -20.02 -5.10
C ASP A 115 1.11 -19.18 -5.93
N TYR A 116 0.85 -17.90 -6.10
CA TYR A 116 1.75 -17.01 -6.83
C TYR A 116 3.10 -16.82 -6.12
N MET A 117 3.21 -17.06 -4.81
CA MET A 117 4.47 -17.00 -4.07
C MET A 117 5.47 -18.08 -4.53
N LYS A 118 4.99 -19.19 -5.08
CA LYS A 118 5.85 -20.23 -5.69
C LYS A 118 6.70 -19.72 -6.86
N ARG A 119 6.34 -18.58 -7.45
CA ARG A 119 7.12 -17.91 -8.52
C ARG A 119 8.22 -17.02 -8.00
N VAL A 120 8.18 -16.66 -6.71
CA VAL A 120 9.23 -15.88 -6.06
C VAL A 120 10.43 -16.78 -5.81
N LYS A 121 11.59 -16.38 -6.32
CA LYS A 121 12.83 -17.18 -6.28
C LYS A 121 13.80 -16.65 -5.21
N ASN A 122 14.79 -17.46 -4.89
CA ASN A 122 15.96 -17.09 -4.11
C ASN A 122 15.68 -16.64 -2.68
N GLY A 123 14.54 -17.03 -2.07
CA GLY A 123 14.21 -16.68 -0.70
C GLY A 123 13.99 -15.18 -0.46
N TYR A 124 13.77 -14.40 -1.52
CA TYR A 124 13.59 -12.94 -1.37
C TYR A 124 12.38 -12.55 -0.54
N ALA A 125 11.30 -13.31 -0.59
CA ALA A 125 10.12 -13.04 0.20
C ALA A 125 10.34 -13.40 1.68
N GLU A 126 10.93 -14.54 1.94
CA GLU A 126 11.20 -15.09 3.27
C GLU A 126 12.23 -14.28 4.04
N LYS A 127 13.15 -13.61 3.33
CA LYS A 127 14.18 -12.75 3.95
C LYS A 127 13.59 -11.68 4.88
N TYR A 128 12.38 -11.23 4.59
CA TYR A 128 11.69 -10.20 5.36
C TYR A 128 10.41 -10.73 6.03
N ALA A 129 10.38 -12.03 6.32
CA ALA A 129 9.28 -12.64 7.05
C ALA A 129 9.17 -12.06 8.46
N VAL A 130 7.94 -11.85 8.90
CA VAL A 130 7.62 -11.37 10.25
C VAL A 130 6.94 -12.50 11.01
N ASN A 131 7.53 -12.93 12.13
CA ASN A 131 7.03 -14.07 12.91
C ASN A 131 6.82 -15.34 12.06
N GLY A 132 7.71 -15.61 11.10
CA GLY A 132 7.65 -16.76 10.20
C GLY A 132 6.62 -16.66 9.08
N LYS A 133 5.97 -15.53 8.91
CA LYS A 133 4.97 -15.27 7.87
C LYS A 133 5.44 -14.24 6.86
N VAL A 134 5.06 -14.42 5.60
CA VAL A 134 5.41 -13.54 4.49
C VAL A 134 4.27 -12.58 4.20
N TYR A 135 4.57 -11.28 4.17
CA TYR A 135 3.60 -10.20 3.94
C TYR A 135 3.94 -9.34 2.71
N ASN A 136 4.95 -9.73 1.95
CA ASN A 136 5.39 -8.96 0.80
C ASN A 136 5.64 -9.84 -0.42
N VAL A 137 5.42 -9.25 -1.61
CA VAL A 137 5.86 -9.83 -2.88
C VAL A 137 7.02 -8.96 -3.38
N PRO A 138 8.22 -9.51 -3.57
CA PRO A 138 9.34 -8.77 -4.15
C PRO A 138 8.98 -8.28 -5.56
N PHE A 139 9.03 -6.97 -5.76
CA PHE A 139 8.67 -6.35 -7.03
C PHE A 139 9.88 -5.90 -7.84
N THR A 140 10.88 -5.33 -7.16
CA THR A 140 12.13 -4.86 -7.78
C THR A 140 13.32 -5.27 -6.92
N ALA A 141 14.48 -5.43 -7.57
CA ALA A 141 15.75 -5.62 -6.88
C ALA A 141 16.70 -4.50 -7.28
N ASN A 142 17.46 -3.99 -6.31
CA ASN A 142 18.53 -3.04 -6.54
C ASN A 142 19.87 -3.72 -6.33
N ALA A 143 20.82 -3.38 -7.18
CA ALA A 143 22.21 -3.73 -6.96
C ALA A 143 22.95 -2.50 -6.39
N TYR A 144 23.69 -2.72 -5.32
CA TYR A 144 24.59 -1.72 -4.75
C TYR A 144 26.03 -2.09 -5.10
N GLY A 145 26.80 -1.11 -5.48
CA GLY A 145 28.19 -1.30 -5.84
C GLY A 145 28.94 0.02 -5.91
N ILE A 146 30.24 -0.08 -6.04
CA ILE A 146 31.12 1.07 -6.27
C ILE A 146 31.40 1.13 -7.75
N TYR A 147 31.05 2.24 -8.36
CA TYR A 147 31.37 2.53 -9.75
C TYR A 147 32.64 3.37 -9.80
N TYR A 148 33.57 2.97 -10.65
CA TYR A 148 34.79 3.73 -10.87
C TYR A 148 35.01 4.02 -12.35
N ASN A 149 35.65 5.16 -12.66
CA ASN A 149 36.03 5.51 -14.00
C ASN A 149 37.34 4.81 -14.35
N LYS A 150 37.27 3.85 -15.28
CA LYS A 150 38.44 3.05 -15.69
C LYS A 150 39.55 3.91 -16.26
N ASP A 151 39.19 4.85 -17.16
CA ASP A 151 40.17 5.70 -17.85
C ASP A 151 40.90 6.61 -16.84
N LYS A 152 40.22 7.10 -15.84
CA LYS A 152 40.84 7.90 -14.76
C LYS A 152 41.73 7.08 -13.85
N PHE A 153 41.37 5.85 -13.56
CA PHE A 153 42.23 4.95 -12.79
C PHE A 153 43.53 4.65 -13.54
N GLU A 154 43.44 4.38 -14.85
CA GLU A 154 44.57 4.15 -15.74
C GLU A 154 45.45 5.38 -15.87
N GLU A 155 44.87 6.56 -16.15
CA GLU A 155 45.58 7.85 -16.23
C GLU A 155 46.38 8.17 -14.96
N LEU A 156 45.80 7.83 -13.79
CA LEU A 156 46.43 8.10 -12.51
C LEU A 156 47.31 6.94 -12.00
N GLY A 157 47.44 5.87 -12.76
CA GLY A 157 48.21 4.67 -12.36
C GLY A 157 47.62 3.97 -11.13
N LEU A 158 46.33 4.11 -10.88
CA LEU A 158 45.66 3.52 -9.74
C LEU A 158 45.23 2.08 -10.03
N LYS A 159 45.42 1.20 -9.03
CA LYS A 159 44.81 -0.13 -9.04
C LYS A 159 43.38 -0.07 -8.53
N VAL A 160 42.49 -0.90 -9.09
CA VAL A 160 41.16 -1.12 -8.54
C VAL A 160 41.30 -1.92 -7.26
N PRO A 161 40.77 -1.44 -6.12
CA PRO A 161 40.80 -2.19 -4.87
C PRO A 161 40.00 -3.49 -5.00
N GLU A 162 40.57 -4.61 -4.54
CA GLU A 162 39.89 -5.91 -4.50
C GLU A 162 39.40 -6.26 -3.09
N THR A 163 39.90 -5.55 -2.09
CA THR A 163 39.52 -5.72 -0.68
C THR A 163 39.15 -4.39 -0.05
N TRP A 164 38.48 -4.44 1.10
CA TRP A 164 38.14 -3.23 1.87
C TRP A 164 39.38 -2.52 2.41
N ASP A 165 40.46 -3.28 2.72
CA ASP A 165 41.69 -2.69 3.24
C ASP A 165 42.48 -1.94 2.17
N GLU A 166 42.29 -2.32 0.88
CA GLU A 166 42.88 -1.61 -0.25
C GLU A 166 42.06 -0.35 -0.64
N PHE A 167 40.81 -0.29 -0.28
CA PHE A 167 39.90 0.80 -0.58
C PHE A 167 40.03 1.97 0.40
#